data_25af7c180fe58131336aa54e06f988af
#
_entry.id   25af7c180fe58131336aa54e06f988af
#
_cell.length_a   1.000
_cell.length_b   1.000
_cell.length_c   1.000
_cell.angle_alpha   90.00
_cell.angle_beta   90.00
_cell.angle_gamma   90.00
#
_symmetry.space_group_name_H-M   'P 1'
#
loop_
_entity.id
_entity.type
_entity.pdbx_description
1 polymer ?
#
loop_
_entity_poly.entity_id
_entity_poly.type
_entity_poly.pdbx_seq_one_letter_code
_entity_poly.pdbx_strand_id
1 'polypeptide(L)'
;MDNHLVHANADGTLTTTSEIIAGGVGIQHKNVLETIRKNQADFEEFGRVAFETRTRQTAGGPQKTNIAVLNREQAMFAMTLFRNTPVVVDFKKSLIKAFVAMENQLVQAEHQINALMRQSQMQMELCQAAKGLIHPDHLEAKARIVLARGLGEAPELDPDTRPLYTADFLKSKNLSAKKMKSVAPMFGKRMKALYTLEKGQEPEKYDLTLPNGQVRQVNGYTEADRPLMQRVWDQYYTTA
;
A
#
# COMPACT_ATOMS: atom_id res chain seq x y z
N MET A 1 -12.98 -1.56 20.31
CA MET A 1 -13.56 -0.51 21.13
C MET A 1 -13.61 0.75 20.30
N ASP A 2 -14.79 1.08 19.98
CA ASP A 2 -15.40 2.32 19.48
C ASP A 2 -14.64 3.27 18.56
N ASN A 3 -14.43 2.79 17.35
CA ASN A 3 -14.00 3.59 16.21
C ASN A 3 -15.11 4.52 15.67
N HIS A 4 -16.19 4.71 16.45
CA HIS A 4 -17.37 5.46 16.01
C HIS A 4 -17.49 6.85 16.65
N LEU A 5 -16.63 7.21 17.61
CA LEU A 5 -16.71 8.50 18.30
C LEU A 5 -16.08 9.66 17.52
N VAL A 6 -15.09 9.37 16.71
CA VAL A 6 -14.33 10.33 15.91
C VAL A 6 -14.20 9.84 14.48
N HIS A 7 -14.29 10.73 13.53
CA HIS A 7 -14.15 10.47 12.09
C HIS A 7 -13.04 11.34 11.51
N ALA A 8 -12.27 10.79 10.59
CA ALA A 8 -11.32 11.55 9.79
C ALA A 8 -12.00 11.99 8.50
N ASN A 9 -11.95 13.27 8.20
CA ASN A 9 -12.40 13.84 6.94
C ASN A 9 -11.33 13.59 5.83
N ALA A 10 -11.70 13.86 4.58
CA ALA A 10 -10.80 13.70 3.45
C ALA A 10 -9.54 14.60 3.51
N ASP A 11 -9.60 15.70 4.22
CA ASP A 11 -8.51 16.64 4.47
C ASP A 11 -7.64 16.25 5.69
N GLY A 12 -7.92 15.12 6.34
CA GLY A 12 -7.24 14.66 7.55
C GLY A 12 -7.75 15.27 8.85
N THR A 13 -8.71 16.20 8.80
CA THR A 13 -9.29 16.82 10.00
C THR A 13 -10.11 15.79 10.77
N LEU A 14 -9.86 15.67 12.09
CA LEU A 14 -10.63 14.80 12.96
C LEU A 14 -11.85 15.52 13.50
N THR A 15 -13.02 14.89 13.39
CA THR A 15 -14.29 15.46 13.82
C THR A 15 -15.14 14.46 14.59
N THR A 16 -16.01 15.00 15.42
CA THR A 16 -17.15 14.29 16.03
C THR A 16 -18.44 15.05 15.77
N THR A 17 -19.57 14.47 16.10
CA THR A 17 -20.88 15.11 15.86
C THR A 17 -21.63 15.36 17.15
N SER A 18 -22.52 16.35 17.09
CA SER A 18 -23.43 16.65 18.20
C SER A 18 -24.35 15.47 18.58
N GLU A 19 -24.65 14.55 17.64
CA GLU A 19 -25.39 13.31 17.92
C GLU A 19 -24.56 12.33 18.76
N ILE A 20 -23.28 12.13 18.41
CA ILE A 20 -22.36 11.28 19.17
C ILE A 20 -22.21 11.82 20.60
N ILE A 21 -22.02 13.14 20.72
CA ILE A 21 -21.94 13.80 22.02
C ILE A 21 -23.24 13.59 22.83
N ALA A 22 -24.40 13.80 22.22
CA ALA A 22 -25.68 13.62 22.90
C ALA A 22 -25.88 12.20 23.44
N GLY A 23 -25.55 11.19 22.61
CA GLY A 23 -25.59 9.79 23.01
C GLY A 23 -24.62 9.48 24.15
N GLY A 24 -23.39 10.01 24.09
CA GLY A 24 -22.37 9.78 25.10
C GLY A 24 -22.62 10.46 26.43
N VAL A 25 -23.18 11.69 26.44
CA VAL A 25 -23.50 12.40 27.67
C VAL A 25 -24.89 12.06 28.22
N GLY A 26 -25.70 11.29 27.45
CA GLY A 26 -27.03 10.83 27.89
C GLY A 26 -28.10 11.95 27.92
N ILE A 27 -28.01 12.95 27.06
CA ILE A 27 -28.99 14.01 26.93
C ILE A 27 -29.60 14.07 25.53
N GLN A 28 -30.74 14.76 25.41
CA GLN A 28 -31.37 14.90 24.08
C GLN A 28 -30.50 15.75 23.14
N HIS A 29 -30.36 15.30 21.89
CA HIS A 29 -29.57 15.95 20.85
C HIS A 29 -29.90 17.43 20.68
N LYS A 30 -31.19 17.78 20.80
CA LYS A 30 -31.64 19.16 20.72
C LYS A 30 -30.97 20.06 21.78
N ASN A 31 -30.77 19.54 23.02
CA ASN A 31 -30.14 20.30 24.10
C ASN A 31 -28.63 20.51 23.83
N VAL A 32 -27.97 19.54 23.19
CA VAL A 32 -26.60 19.72 22.75
C VAL A 32 -26.49 20.81 21.68
N LEU A 33 -27.42 20.81 20.69
CA LEU A 33 -27.46 21.85 19.67
C LEU A 33 -27.75 23.23 20.24
N GLU A 34 -28.68 23.33 21.22
CA GLU A 34 -28.94 24.58 21.92
C GLU A 34 -27.70 25.09 22.67
N THR A 35 -26.98 24.21 23.35
CA THR A 35 -25.73 24.56 24.04
C THR A 35 -24.70 25.10 23.07
N ILE A 36 -24.51 24.43 21.92
CA ILE A 36 -23.56 24.86 20.87
C ILE A 36 -23.96 26.23 20.31
N ARG A 37 -25.25 26.42 19.98
CA ARG A 37 -25.74 27.69 19.42
C ARG A 37 -25.66 28.84 20.41
N LYS A 38 -25.97 28.58 21.68
CA LYS A 38 -25.89 29.58 22.73
C LYS A 38 -24.47 30.11 22.95
N ASN A 39 -23.49 29.26 22.78
CA ASN A 39 -22.06 29.57 22.95
C ASN A 39 -21.33 29.62 21.60
N GLN A 40 -22.04 29.91 20.49
CA GLN A 40 -21.47 29.80 19.15
C GLN A 40 -20.22 30.65 18.97
N ALA A 41 -20.17 31.86 19.50
CA ALA A 41 -19.01 32.74 19.42
C ALA A 41 -17.78 32.12 20.06
N ASP A 42 -17.93 31.46 21.23
CA ASP A 42 -16.83 30.79 21.91
C ASP A 42 -16.35 29.55 21.16
N PHE A 43 -17.27 28.82 20.50
CA PHE A 43 -16.89 27.69 19.63
C PHE A 43 -16.13 28.15 18.38
N GLU A 44 -16.49 29.30 17.83
CA GLU A 44 -15.88 29.86 16.62
C GLU A 44 -14.44 30.37 16.86
N GLU A 45 -14.03 30.59 18.12
CA GLU A 45 -12.63 30.81 18.47
C GLU A 45 -11.72 29.61 18.06
N PHE A 46 -12.29 28.41 18.03
CA PHE A 46 -11.60 27.17 17.61
C PHE A 46 -11.85 26.81 16.13
N GLY A 47 -12.39 27.73 15.35
CA GLY A 47 -12.75 27.56 13.96
C GLY A 47 -14.27 27.54 13.74
N ARG A 48 -14.69 27.72 12.48
CA ARG A 48 -16.11 27.76 12.13
C ARG A 48 -16.82 26.45 12.48
N VAL A 49 -17.94 26.51 13.18
CA VAL A 49 -18.80 25.35 13.42
C VAL A 49 -19.54 24.99 12.13
N ALA A 50 -19.36 23.79 11.64
CA ALA A 50 -20.08 23.27 10.49
C ALA A 50 -21.39 22.61 10.93
N PHE A 51 -22.47 22.86 10.16
CA PHE A 51 -23.76 22.21 10.37
C PHE A 51 -24.11 21.40 9.11
N GLU A 52 -24.48 20.14 9.32
CA GLU A 52 -24.98 19.24 8.28
C GLU A 52 -26.45 18.94 8.52
N THR A 53 -27.19 18.73 7.43
CA THR A 53 -28.56 18.23 7.51
C THR A 53 -28.55 16.75 7.11
N ARG A 54 -28.92 15.88 8.05
CA ARG A 54 -29.07 14.43 7.78
C ARG A 54 -30.56 14.08 7.73
N THR A 55 -30.91 13.26 6.74
CA THR A 55 -32.26 12.69 6.64
C THR A 55 -32.28 11.34 7.33
N ARG A 56 -33.12 11.19 8.36
CA ARG A 56 -33.33 9.95 9.08
C ARG A 56 -34.71 9.42 8.77
N GLN A 57 -34.79 8.12 8.42
CA GLN A 57 -36.08 7.44 8.25
C GLN A 57 -36.67 7.16 9.64
N THR A 58 -37.88 7.63 9.88
CA THR A 58 -38.65 7.38 11.11
C THR A 58 -39.99 6.71 10.75
N ALA A 59 -40.66 6.14 11.73
CA ALA A 59 -42.02 5.57 11.52
C ALA A 59 -43.02 6.56 10.93
N GLY A 60 -42.80 7.88 11.11
CA GLY A 60 -43.60 8.97 10.54
C GLY A 60 -43.06 9.53 9.21
N GLY A 61 -42.09 8.85 8.56
CA GLY A 61 -41.46 9.29 7.32
C GLY A 61 -40.09 9.92 7.50
N PRO A 62 -39.45 10.41 6.40
CA PRO A 62 -38.12 11.00 6.44
C PRO A 62 -38.11 12.32 7.21
N GLN A 63 -37.32 12.39 8.26
CA GLN A 63 -37.13 13.62 9.05
C GLN A 63 -35.73 14.17 8.81
N LYS A 64 -35.65 15.49 8.61
CA LYS A 64 -34.38 16.22 8.50
C LYS A 64 -33.93 16.68 9.89
N THR A 65 -32.70 16.28 10.26
CA THR A 65 -32.09 16.69 11.53
C THR A 65 -30.80 17.45 11.22
N ASN A 66 -30.65 18.63 11.81
CA ASN A 66 -29.39 19.37 11.76
C ASN A 66 -28.41 18.78 12.76
N ILE A 67 -27.19 18.60 12.36
CA ILE A 67 -26.11 18.05 13.17
C ILE A 67 -24.94 19.04 13.11
N ALA A 68 -24.39 19.39 14.27
CA ALA A 68 -23.15 20.14 14.33
C ALA A 68 -21.97 19.15 14.21
N VAL A 69 -21.05 19.47 13.32
CA VAL A 69 -19.76 18.76 13.16
C VAL A 69 -18.70 19.60 13.86
N LEU A 70 -18.06 19.01 14.85
CA LEU A 70 -17.11 19.67 15.73
C LEU A 70 -15.70 19.10 15.51
N ASN A 71 -14.73 19.99 15.37
CA ASN A 71 -13.32 19.60 15.42
C ASN A 71 -12.93 19.18 16.86
N ARG A 72 -11.67 18.79 17.05
CA ARG A 72 -11.17 18.32 18.35
C ARG A 72 -11.35 19.36 19.45
N GLU A 73 -10.91 20.58 19.22
CA GLU A 73 -10.93 21.68 20.19
C GLU A 73 -12.36 22.05 20.55
N GLN A 74 -13.24 22.17 19.56
CA GLN A 74 -14.67 22.39 19.75
C GLN A 74 -15.33 21.27 20.54
N ALA A 75 -14.98 20.02 20.25
CA ALA A 75 -15.50 18.87 21.00
C ALA A 75 -15.03 18.88 22.46
N MET A 76 -13.76 19.23 22.70
CA MET A 76 -13.22 19.36 24.06
C MET A 76 -13.91 20.53 24.80
N PHE A 77 -14.08 21.67 24.14
CA PHE A 77 -14.81 22.79 24.71
C PHE A 77 -16.25 22.41 25.04
N ALA A 78 -16.99 21.76 24.13
CA ALA A 78 -18.32 21.24 24.39
C ALA A 78 -18.36 20.38 25.67
N MET A 79 -17.35 19.56 25.91
CA MET A 79 -17.28 18.71 27.09
C MET A 79 -17.13 19.51 28.40
N THR A 80 -16.63 20.73 28.37
CA THR A 80 -16.55 21.59 29.56
C THR A 80 -17.90 22.16 29.98
N LEU A 81 -18.84 22.28 29.03
CA LEU A 81 -20.15 22.85 29.23
C LEU A 81 -21.19 21.88 29.86
N PHE A 82 -20.88 20.57 29.86
CA PHE A 82 -21.77 19.56 30.43
C PHE A 82 -21.37 19.16 31.85
N ARG A 83 -22.41 19.01 32.72
CA ARG A 83 -22.24 18.63 34.10
C ARG A 83 -21.52 17.28 34.23
N ASN A 84 -20.56 17.21 35.15
CA ASN A 84 -19.79 16.02 35.42
C ASN A 84 -20.58 14.97 36.23
N THR A 85 -21.32 14.12 35.54
CA THR A 85 -21.86 12.88 36.08
C THR A 85 -20.86 11.73 35.77
N PRO A 86 -20.93 10.59 36.47
CA PRO A 86 -20.02 9.45 36.14
C PRO A 86 -20.04 9.05 34.65
N VAL A 87 -21.24 8.99 34.06
CA VAL A 87 -21.42 8.68 32.64
C VAL A 87 -20.73 9.71 31.73
N VAL A 88 -20.93 11.01 32.04
CA VAL A 88 -20.31 12.08 31.26
C VAL A 88 -18.80 12.08 31.40
N VAL A 89 -18.27 11.81 32.59
CA VAL A 89 -16.83 11.73 32.80
C VAL A 89 -16.21 10.55 32.02
N ASP A 90 -16.88 9.40 32.00
CA ASP A 90 -16.39 8.24 31.25
C ASP A 90 -16.48 8.47 29.75
N PHE A 91 -17.52 9.11 29.27
CA PHE A 91 -17.63 9.52 27.87
C PHE A 91 -16.53 10.54 27.49
N LYS A 92 -16.25 11.56 28.32
CA LYS A 92 -15.15 12.51 28.11
C LYS A 92 -13.80 11.80 27.92
N LYS A 93 -13.49 10.84 28.81
CA LYS A 93 -12.28 10.04 28.71
C LYS A 93 -12.23 9.24 27.40
N SER A 94 -13.35 8.60 27.03
CA SER A 94 -13.46 7.82 25.80
C SER A 94 -13.28 8.68 24.56
N LEU A 95 -13.90 9.86 24.52
CA LEU A 95 -13.78 10.80 23.41
C LEU A 95 -12.34 11.31 23.24
N ILE A 96 -11.67 11.68 24.35
CA ILE A 96 -10.26 12.10 24.33
C ILE A 96 -9.38 10.98 23.80
N LYS A 97 -9.56 9.75 24.30
CA LYS A 97 -8.79 8.58 23.83
C LYS A 97 -9.01 8.30 22.35
N ALA A 98 -10.24 8.47 21.87
CA ALA A 98 -10.57 8.26 20.46
C ALA A 98 -9.86 9.29 19.55
N PHE A 99 -9.85 10.57 19.92
CA PHE A 99 -9.07 11.58 19.18
C PHE A 99 -7.58 11.26 19.17
N VAL A 100 -6.98 11.00 20.33
CA VAL A 100 -5.55 10.67 20.43
C VAL A 100 -5.19 9.41 19.63
N ALA A 101 -6.03 8.37 19.69
CA ALA A 101 -5.80 7.14 18.93
C ALA A 101 -5.82 7.40 17.41
N MET A 102 -6.79 8.19 16.94
CA MET A 102 -6.93 8.52 15.53
C MET A 102 -5.78 9.41 15.05
N GLU A 103 -5.37 10.41 15.84
CA GLU A 103 -4.19 11.24 15.55
C GLU A 103 -2.93 10.40 15.40
N ASN A 104 -2.69 9.48 16.34
CA ASN A 104 -1.54 8.57 16.27
C ASN A 104 -1.58 7.69 15.02
N GLN A 105 -2.77 7.22 14.61
CA GLN A 105 -2.93 6.44 13.38
C GLN A 105 -2.57 7.26 12.13
N LEU A 106 -3.03 8.51 12.05
CA LEU A 106 -2.70 9.41 10.94
C LEU A 106 -1.19 9.69 10.86
N VAL A 107 -0.56 10.01 12.00
CA VAL A 107 0.89 10.25 12.06
C VAL A 107 1.68 8.99 11.67
N GLN A 108 1.25 7.81 12.12
CA GLN A 108 1.90 6.55 11.73
C GLN A 108 1.74 6.27 10.22
N ALA A 109 0.56 6.52 9.66
CA ALA A 109 0.34 6.36 8.22
C ALA A 109 1.22 7.30 7.41
N GLU A 110 1.35 8.56 7.81
CA GLU A 110 2.23 9.54 7.19
C GLU A 110 3.71 9.11 7.26
N HIS A 111 4.17 8.64 8.44
CA HIS A 111 5.53 8.12 8.60
C HIS A 111 5.81 6.92 7.69
N GLN A 112 4.83 6.02 7.52
CA GLN A 112 4.97 4.86 6.62
C GLN A 112 5.10 5.30 5.15
N ILE A 113 4.27 6.25 4.71
CA ILE A 113 4.33 6.80 3.35
C ILE A 113 5.69 7.47 3.12
N ASN A 114 6.14 8.32 4.04
CA ASN A 114 7.42 9.00 3.94
C ASN A 114 8.62 8.02 3.94
N ALA A 115 8.55 6.95 4.72
CA ALA A 115 9.57 5.89 4.71
C ALA A 115 9.62 5.16 3.36
N LEU A 116 8.46 4.84 2.78
CA LEU A 116 8.35 4.19 1.47
C LEU A 116 8.90 5.09 0.35
N MET A 117 8.57 6.38 0.38
CA MET A 117 9.09 7.36 -0.59
C MET A 117 10.62 7.48 -0.51
N ARG A 118 11.18 7.59 0.69
CA ARG A 118 12.64 7.61 0.89
C ARG A 118 13.31 6.33 0.41
N GLN A 119 12.71 5.18 0.68
CA GLN A 119 13.21 3.89 0.20
C GLN A 119 13.23 3.85 -1.33
N SER A 120 12.17 4.29 -1.99
CA SER A 120 12.10 4.35 -3.46
C SER A 120 13.15 5.29 -4.03
N GLN A 121 13.31 6.48 -3.43
CA GLN A 121 14.35 7.42 -3.83
C GLN A 121 15.76 6.82 -3.71
N MET A 122 16.10 6.22 -2.57
CA MET A 122 17.39 5.56 -2.37
C MET A 122 17.63 4.43 -3.38
N GLN A 123 16.61 3.65 -3.71
CA GLN A 123 16.71 2.60 -4.72
C GLN A 123 16.96 3.18 -6.13
N MET A 124 16.34 4.30 -6.48
CA MET A 124 16.60 4.99 -7.74
C MET A 124 18.02 5.57 -7.80
N GLU A 125 18.52 6.14 -6.72
CA GLU A 125 19.91 6.62 -6.61
C GLU A 125 20.90 5.46 -6.78
N LEU A 126 20.64 4.29 -6.19
CA LEU A 126 21.44 3.08 -6.39
C LEU A 126 21.41 2.60 -7.85
N CYS A 127 20.24 2.67 -8.51
CA CYS A 127 20.16 2.38 -9.94
C CYS A 127 21.00 3.35 -10.78
N GLN A 128 21.00 4.64 -10.43
CA GLN A 128 21.83 5.63 -11.11
C GLN A 128 23.34 5.35 -10.92
N ALA A 129 23.74 5.04 -9.68
CA ALA A 129 25.13 4.71 -9.35
C ALA A 129 25.60 3.41 -10.03
N ALA A 130 24.67 2.49 -10.32
CA ALA A 130 24.95 1.23 -10.99
C ALA A 130 25.11 1.34 -12.53
N LYS A 131 24.95 2.53 -13.10
CA LYS A 131 25.19 2.74 -14.55
C LYS A 131 26.64 2.40 -14.90
N GLY A 132 26.79 1.54 -15.92
CA GLY A 132 28.10 1.04 -16.36
C GLY A 132 28.63 -0.15 -15.56
N LEU A 133 28.02 -0.50 -14.41
CA LEU A 133 28.39 -1.69 -13.63
C LEU A 133 27.45 -2.88 -13.91
N ILE A 134 26.24 -2.60 -14.37
CA ILE A 134 25.20 -3.60 -14.66
C ILE A 134 24.73 -3.38 -16.09
N HIS A 135 24.33 -4.49 -16.76
CA HIS A 135 23.78 -4.39 -18.11
C HIS A 135 22.61 -3.40 -18.19
N PRO A 136 22.53 -2.53 -19.22
CA PRO A 136 21.52 -1.47 -19.32
C PRO A 136 20.08 -1.96 -19.19
N ASP A 137 19.70 -3.03 -19.92
CA ASP A 137 18.33 -3.57 -19.91
C ASP A 137 17.92 -4.09 -18.53
N HIS A 138 18.87 -4.73 -17.83
CA HIS A 138 18.63 -5.22 -16.47
C HIS A 138 18.49 -4.08 -15.47
N LEU A 139 19.27 -3.02 -15.64
CA LEU A 139 19.18 -1.81 -14.82
C LEU A 139 17.86 -1.07 -15.08
N GLU A 140 17.46 -0.97 -16.36
CA GLU A 140 16.19 -0.36 -16.74
C GLU A 140 14.99 -1.11 -16.15
N ALA A 141 14.96 -2.44 -16.27
CA ALA A 141 13.89 -3.24 -15.66
C ALA A 141 13.79 -3.04 -14.14
N LYS A 142 14.94 -2.97 -13.44
CA LYS A 142 14.95 -2.66 -12.00
C LYS A 142 14.43 -1.27 -11.70
N ALA A 143 14.85 -0.26 -12.46
CA ALA A 143 14.41 1.12 -12.29
C ALA A 143 12.89 1.25 -12.51
N ARG A 144 12.33 0.61 -13.54
CA ARG A 144 10.89 0.56 -13.81
C ARG A 144 10.10 -0.06 -12.66
N ILE A 145 10.60 -1.16 -12.07
CA ILE A 145 9.97 -1.81 -10.90
C ILE A 145 9.98 -0.88 -9.68
N VAL A 146 11.09 -0.19 -9.42
CA VAL A 146 11.21 0.75 -8.30
C VAL A 146 10.26 1.93 -8.47
N LEU A 147 10.22 2.50 -9.68
CA LEU A 147 9.36 3.62 -10.03
C LEU A 147 7.88 3.26 -9.86
N ALA A 148 7.44 2.16 -10.46
CA ALA A 148 6.06 1.69 -10.37
C ALA A 148 5.64 1.44 -8.91
N ARG A 149 6.52 0.83 -8.10
CA ARG A 149 6.26 0.63 -6.67
C ARG A 149 6.12 1.95 -5.92
N GLY A 150 6.95 2.95 -6.25
CA GLY A 150 6.88 4.29 -5.64
C GLY A 150 5.58 5.03 -6.00
N LEU A 151 5.03 4.77 -7.19
CA LEU A 151 3.77 5.35 -7.68
C LEU A 151 2.52 4.54 -7.29
N GLY A 152 2.70 3.36 -6.68
CA GLY A 152 1.59 2.44 -6.37
C GLY A 152 0.99 1.77 -7.62
N GLU A 153 1.77 1.67 -8.70
CA GLU A 153 1.37 1.11 -9.99
C GLU A 153 2.01 -0.27 -10.21
N ALA A 154 1.45 -1.03 -11.16
CA ALA A 154 2.11 -2.23 -11.66
C ALA A 154 3.25 -1.84 -12.61
N PRO A 155 4.45 -2.47 -12.50
CA PRO A 155 5.56 -2.12 -13.37
C PRO A 155 5.26 -2.52 -14.81
N GLU A 156 5.32 -1.56 -15.73
CA GLU A 156 5.30 -1.79 -17.17
C GLU A 156 6.68 -2.31 -17.59
N LEU A 157 6.84 -3.61 -17.57
CA LEU A 157 8.01 -4.28 -18.14
C LEU A 157 7.63 -4.78 -19.52
N ASP A 158 8.48 -4.47 -20.49
CA ASP A 158 8.38 -5.11 -21.80
C ASP A 158 8.53 -6.64 -21.59
N PRO A 159 7.51 -7.43 -21.93
CA PRO A 159 7.57 -8.88 -21.79
C PRO A 159 8.80 -9.50 -22.45
N ASP A 160 9.23 -8.93 -23.57
CA ASP A 160 10.33 -9.47 -24.37
C ASP A 160 11.70 -9.20 -23.72
N THR A 161 11.85 -8.13 -22.96
CA THR A 161 13.10 -7.80 -22.25
C THR A 161 13.16 -8.38 -20.83
N ARG A 162 12.07 -8.98 -20.34
CA ARG A 162 12.04 -9.57 -19.01
C ARG A 162 13.02 -10.73 -18.89
N PRO A 163 13.95 -10.71 -17.90
CA PRO A 163 14.92 -11.80 -17.71
C PRO A 163 14.24 -13.16 -17.53
N LEU A 164 14.67 -14.16 -18.29
CA LEU A 164 14.21 -15.53 -18.21
C LEU A 164 15.40 -16.47 -17.90
N TYR A 165 15.40 -17.09 -16.74
CA TYR A 165 16.42 -18.07 -16.39
C TYR A 165 16.00 -19.48 -16.81
N THR A 166 16.96 -20.26 -17.28
CA THR A 166 16.74 -21.68 -17.64
C THR A 166 16.14 -22.48 -16.48
N ALA A 167 16.51 -22.14 -15.24
CA ALA A 167 15.95 -22.75 -14.05
C ALA A 167 14.44 -22.44 -13.87
N ASP A 168 14.01 -21.23 -14.18
CA ASP A 168 12.59 -20.84 -14.03
C ASP A 168 11.74 -21.42 -15.15
N PHE A 169 12.28 -21.49 -16.37
CA PHE A 169 11.65 -22.25 -17.45
C PHE A 169 11.47 -23.73 -17.09
N LEU A 170 12.49 -24.38 -16.53
CA LEU A 170 12.39 -25.79 -16.12
C LEU A 170 11.41 -26.01 -14.95
N LYS A 171 11.29 -25.05 -14.02
CA LYS A 171 10.26 -25.10 -12.96
C LYS A 171 8.85 -25.10 -13.55
N SER A 172 8.61 -24.34 -14.62
CA SER A 172 7.29 -24.30 -15.29
C SER A 172 6.91 -25.65 -15.93
N LYS A 173 7.84 -26.59 -16.07
CA LYS A 173 7.61 -27.96 -16.61
C LYS A 173 7.21 -28.98 -15.53
N ASN A 174 6.97 -28.55 -14.29
CA ASN A 174 6.54 -29.41 -13.16
C ASN A 174 7.40 -30.64 -12.92
N LEU A 175 8.74 -30.49 -13.08
CA LEU A 175 9.70 -31.59 -12.87
C LEU A 175 9.89 -31.85 -11.37
N SER A 176 10.10 -33.13 -11.00
CA SER A 176 10.58 -33.45 -9.65
C SER A 176 11.98 -32.86 -9.41
N ALA A 177 12.31 -32.54 -8.15
CA ALA A 177 13.62 -31.96 -7.79
C ALA A 177 14.81 -32.81 -8.27
N LYS A 178 14.69 -34.14 -8.26
CA LYS A 178 15.70 -35.08 -8.77
C LYS A 178 15.84 -34.97 -10.28
N LYS A 179 14.73 -34.95 -11.02
CA LYS A 179 14.73 -34.84 -12.49
C LYS A 179 15.24 -33.46 -12.93
N MET A 180 14.89 -32.40 -12.18
CA MET A 180 15.38 -31.05 -12.46
C MET A 180 16.92 -30.95 -12.34
N LYS A 181 17.52 -31.51 -11.28
CA LYS A 181 18.99 -31.52 -11.12
C LYS A 181 19.69 -32.26 -12.23
N SER A 182 19.11 -33.35 -12.75
CA SER A 182 19.65 -34.14 -13.85
C SER A 182 19.55 -33.41 -15.18
N VAL A 183 18.43 -32.75 -15.46
CA VAL A 183 18.13 -32.10 -16.75
C VAL A 183 18.84 -30.75 -16.91
N ALA A 184 18.90 -29.93 -15.85
CA ALA A 184 19.33 -28.54 -15.94
C ALA A 184 20.70 -28.29 -16.57
N PRO A 185 21.76 -29.08 -16.28
CA PRO A 185 23.09 -28.83 -16.89
C PRO A 185 23.08 -29.04 -18.40
N MET A 186 22.47 -30.12 -18.87
CA MET A 186 22.42 -30.44 -20.29
C MET A 186 21.46 -29.53 -21.06
N PHE A 187 20.34 -29.17 -20.45
CA PHE A 187 19.39 -28.18 -21.01
C PHE A 187 20.09 -26.85 -21.24
N GLY A 188 20.86 -26.34 -20.24
CA GLY A 188 21.59 -25.09 -20.37
C GLY A 188 22.63 -25.11 -21.51
N LYS A 189 23.35 -26.24 -21.70
CA LYS A 189 24.28 -26.40 -22.82
C LYS A 189 23.59 -26.38 -24.18
N ARG A 190 22.49 -27.10 -24.32
CA ARG A 190 21.70 -27.17 -25.56
C ARG A 190 21.05 -25.81 -25.89
N MET A 191 20.52 -25.13 -24.87
CA MET A 191 19.97 -23.80 -25.05
C MET A 191 21.03 -22.80 -25.51
N LYS A 192 22.23 -22.80 -24.91
CA LYS A 192 23.34 -21.95 -25.35
C LYS A 192 23.68 -22.21 -26.80
N ALA A 193 23.81 -23.49 -27.20
CA ALA A 193 24.16 -23.88 -28.56
C ALA A 193 23.09 -23.40 -29.58
N LEU A 194 21.80 -23.60 -29.28
CA LEU A 194 20.71 -23.16 -30.14
C LEU A 194 20.63 -21.62 -30.22
N TYR A 195 20.79 -20.92 -29.10
CA TYR A 195 20.83 -19.47 -29.06
C TYR A 195 21.95 -18.89 -29.93
N THR A 196 23.17 -19.44 -29.78
CA THR A 196 24.32 -19.01 -30.59
C THR A 196 24.08 -19.26 -32.06
N LEU A 197 23.46 -20.37 -32.44
CA LEU A 197 23.12 -20.68 -33.83
C LEU A 197 22.10 -19.71 -34.42
N GLU A 198 21.07 -19.34 -33.66
CA GLU A 198 19.97 -18.48 -34.12
C GLU A 198 20.33 -16.99 -34.11
N LYS A 199 21.07 -16.54 -33.07
CA LYS A 199 21.41 -15.11 -32.88
C LYS A 199 22.79 -14.74 -33.43
N GLY A 200 23.60 -15.69 -33.81
CA GLY A 200 24.97 -15.48 -34.30
C GLY A 200 25.98 -15.03 -33.23
N GLN A 201 25.59 -14.96 -31.99
CA GLN A 201 26.42 -14.57 -30.84
C GLN A 201 26.07 -15.37 -29.58
N GLU A 202 27.06 -15.54 -28.70
CA GLU A 202 26.82 -16.19 -27.41
C GLU A 202 25.89 -15.33 -26.50
N PRO A 203 25.08 -15.99 -25.66
CA PRO A 203 24.30 -15.26 -24.69
C PRO A 203 25.22 -14.55 -23.69
N GLU A 204 24.87 -13.30 -23.33
CA GLU A 204 25.58 -12.53 -22.33
C GLU A 204 25.56 -13.22 -20.96
N LYS A 205 26.61 -13.02 -20.18
CA LYS A 205 26.71 -13.59 -18.84
C LYS A 205 26.34 -12.55 -17.78
N TYR A 206 25.51 -12.96 -16.83
CA TYR A 206 25.13 -12.15 -15.68
C TYR A 206 25.53 -12.82 -14.37
N ASP A 207 25.89 -12.00 -13.41
CA ASP A 207 26.13 -12.45 -12.05
C ASP A 207 24.81 -12.62 -11.30
N LEU A 208 24.47 -13.87 -10.97
CA LEU A 208 23.30 -14.23 -10.18
C LEU A 208 23.72 -14.54 -8.76
N THR A 209 23.21 -13.74 -7.78
CA THR A 209 23.40 -14.03 -6.36
C THR A 209 22.41 -15.10 -5.92
N LEU A 210 22.93 -16.24 -5.46
CA LEU A 210 22.14 -17.34 -4.92
C LEU A 210 21.64 -17.01 -3.49
N PRO A 211 20.59 -17.70 -2.98
CA PRO A 211 20.08 -17.49 -1.61
C PRO A 211 21.12 -17.70 -0.50
N ASN A 212 22.20 -18.44 -0.79
CA ASN A 212 23.32 -18.66 0.14
C ASN A 212 24.40 -17.56 0.06
N GLY A 213 24.17 -16.46 -0.67
CA GLY A 213 25.11 -15.36 -0.84
C GLY A 213 26.21 -15.60 -1.89
N GLN A 214 26.30 -16.78 -2.51
CA GLN A 214 27.27 -17.03 -3.57
C GLN A 214 26.86 -16.35 -4.88
N VAL A 215 27.82 -15.73 -5.56
CA VAL A 215 27.63 -15.17 -6.91
C VAL A 215 28.04 -16.22 -7.94
N ARG A 216 27.15 -16.47 -8.89
CA ARG A 216 27.39 -17.39 -10.00
C ARG A 216 27.07 -16.73 -11.33
N GLN A 217 27.97 -16.86 -12.29
CA GLN A 217 27.69 -16.42 -13.65
C GLN A 217 26.70 -17.36 -14.35
N VAL A 218 25.63 -16.79 -14.89
CA VAL A 218 24.62 -17.49 -15.67
C VAL A 218 24.43 -16.82 -17.02
N ASN A 219 23.99 -17.59 -18.01
CA ASN A 219 23.65 -17.01 -19.31
C ASN A 219 22.34 -16.20 -19.19
N GLY A 220 22.32 -15.00 -19.73
CA GLY A 220 21.17 -14.13 -19.80
C GLY A 220 20.29 -14.46 -21.00
N TYR A 221 19.05 -14.77 -20.71
CA TYR A 221 17.98 -14.91 -21.69
C TYR A 221 16.83 -14.02 -21.29
N THR A 222 15.95 -13.69 -22.22
CA THR A 222 14.74 -12.91 -21.98
C THR A 222 13.49 -13.73 -22.32
N GLU A 223 12.32 -13.20 -22.01
CA GLU A 223 11.08 -13.86 -22.39
C GLU A 223 10.91 -13.99 -23.92
N ALA A 224 11.55 -13.13 -24.71
CA ALA A 224 11.65 -13.29 -26.17
C ALA A 224 12.34 -14.61 -26.59
N ASP A 225 13.20 -15.17 -25.73
CA ASP A 225 13.92 -16.42 -25.98
C ASP A 225 13.14 -17.65 -25.48
N ARG A 226 11.97 -17.47 -24.87
CA ARG A 226 11.12 -18.59 -24.40
C ARG A 226 10.77 -19.59 -25.50
N PRO A 227 10.46 -19.18 -26.75
CA PRO A 227 10.24 -20.10 -27.85
C PRO A 227 11.46 -21.00 -28.15
N LEU A 228 12.68 -20.46 -28.03
CA LEU A 228 13.92 -21.26 -28.21
C LEU A 228 14.07 -22.29 -27.09
N MET A 229 13.79 -21.91 -25.83
CA MET A 229 13.79 -22.85 -24.70
C MET A 229 12.73 -23.93 -24.89
N GLN A 230 11.57 -23.60 -25.41
CA GLN A 230 10.50 -24.57 -25.72
C GLN A 230 10.95 -25.55 -26.81
N ARG A 231 11.56 -25.06 -27.89
CA ARG A 231 12.10 -25.93 -28.96
C ARG A 231 13.13 -26.91 -28.42
N VAL A 232 14.08 -26.46 -27.57
CA VAL A 232 15.06 -27.37 -26.91
C VAL A 232 14.34 -28.41 -26.06
N TRP A 233 13.29 -27.98 -25.34
CA TRP A 233 12.50 -28.87 -24.50
C TRP A 233 11.79 -29.95 -25.36
N ASP A 234 11.08 -29.54 -26.39
CA ASP A 234 10.29 -30.40 -27.24
C ASP A 234 11.17 -31.42 -28.00
N GLN A 235 12.33 -30.96 -28.44
CA GLN A 235 13.26 -31.80 -29.19
C GLN A 235 13.95 -32.88 -28.33
N TYR A 236 14.18 -32.63 -27.05
CA TYR A 236 15.09 -33.50 -26.26
C TYR A 236 14.45 -34.05 -24.98
N TYR A 237 13.27 -33.58 -24.56
CA TYR A 237 12.72 -33.93 -23.25
C TYR A 237 11.22 -34.28 -23.26
N THR A 238 10.53 -34.12 -24.39
CA THR A 238 9.09 -34.43 -24.50
C THR A 238 8.84 -35.92 -24.82
N THR A 239 9.83 -36.67 -25.24
CA THR A 239 9.73 -38.07 -25.65
C THR A 239 10.22 -39.07 -24.57
N ALA A 240 10.06 -38.72 -23.30
CA ALA A 240 10.41 -39.63 -22.20
C ALA A 240 9.29 -39.75 -21.18
#